data_433c8eef6682e19dc25410a727e256ee
#
_entry.id   433c8eef6682e19dc25410a727e256ee
#
_cell.length_a   1.000
_cell.length_b   1.000
_cell.length_c   1.000
_cell.angle_alpha   90.00
_cell.angle_beta   90.00
_cell.angle_gamma   90.00
#
_symmetry.space_group_name_H-M   'P 1'
#
loop_
_entity.id
_entity.type
_entity.pdbx_description
1 polymer ?
#
loop_
_entity_poly.entity_id
_entity_poly.type
_entity_poly.pdbx_seq_one_letter_code
_entity_poly.pdbx_strand_id
1 'polypeptide(L)'
;MVSAGIGILKNSGEALRCLGLGLCALAQGQFSLGGARLKRGMVSLVRLALDAPLSVGGRLLSGVQTKLGLETPGCPLGARQLLELRKVFGNSIDYERVCIKTGRLGLLALPRRPFVLGYTLYVPSGEPLPSTGGVPWPPHLLVREFTRIWQYQHGGTDYTCQTLGACWFAEKADWRQALREGRSWKELDPEQQVRFLQDAYTRSSYFRGPGHRFIDDDSGMDHTAQLEAALRQLRMGLGAP
;
A
#
# COMPACT_ATOMS: atom_id res chain seq x y z
N MET A 1 -4.10 -15.81 -3.47
CA MET A 1 -5.00 -16.23 -2.36
C MET A 1 -4.27 -16.37 -1.03
N VAL A 2 -3.04 -16.89 -1.00
CA VAL A 2 -2.28 -17.09 0.26
C VAL A 2 -2.08 -15.79 1.04
N SER A 3 -1.64 -14.71 0.40
CA SER A 3 -1.37 -13.42 1.09
C SER A 3 -2.64 -12.78 1.70
N ALA A 4 -3.78 -12.87 1.01
CA ALA A 4 -5.05 -12.38 1.56
C ALA A 4 -5.50 -13.21 2.78
N GLY A 5 -5.34 -14.55 2.70
CA GLY A 5 -5.64 -15.44 3.83
C GLY A 5 -4.77 -15.17 5.05
N ILE A 6 -3.47 -14.96 4.85
CA ILE A 6 -2.54 -14.61 5.92
C ILE A 6 -2.90 -13.25 6.55
N GLY A 7 -3.23 -12.25 5.73
CA GLY A 7 -3.68 -10.95 6.22
C GLY A 7 -4.95 -11.03 7.03
N ILE A 8 -5.96 -11.78 6.55
CA ILE A 8 -7.21 -12.01 7.27
C ILE A 8 -6.95 -12.69 8.62
N LEU A 9 -6.12 -13.73 8.66
CA LEU A 9 -5.78 -14.43 9.90
C LEU A 9 -5.02 -13.55 10.89
N LYS A 10 -4.03 -12.77 10.40
CA LYS A 10 -3.27 -11.82 11.22
C LYS A 10 -4.18 -10.77 11.85
N ASN A 11 -5.04 -10.13 11.03
CA ASN A 11 -5.93 -9.06 11.48
C ASN A 11 -7.03 -9.58 12.41
N SER A 12 -7.55 -10.79 12.16
CA SER A 12 -8.49 -11.46 13.08
C SER A 12 -7.84 -11.73 14.42
N GLY A 13 -6.61 -12.25 14.44
CA GLY A 13 -5.85 -12.52 15.65
C GLY A 13 -5.58 -11.26 16.47
N GLU A 14 -5.19 -10.16 15.78
CA GLU A 14 -4.93 -8.88 16.44
C GLU A 14 -6.20 -8.23 16.98
N ALA A 15 -7.30 -8.29 16.23
CA ALA A 15 -8.61 -7.82 16.70
C ALA A 15 -9.06 -8.55 17.97
N LEU A 16 -9.00 -9.89 17.96
CA LEU A 16 -9.35 -10.71 19.14
C LEU A 16 -8.45 -10.41 20.34
N ARG A 17 -7.14 -10.26 20.10
CA ARG A 17 -6.17 -9.88 21.14
C ARG A 17 -6.49 -8.51 21.74
N CYS A 18 -6.76 -7.50 20.90
CA CYS A 18 -7.13 -6.16 21.37
C CYS A 18 -8.43 -6.16 22.18
N LEU A 19 -9.43 -6.93 21.75
CA LEU A 19 -10.69 -7.08 22.50
C LEU A 19 -10.45 -7.77 23.83
N GLY A 20 -9.74 -8.89 23.86
CA GLY A 20 -9.41 -9.62 25.09
C GLY A 20 -8.65 -8.76 26.10
N LEU A 21 -7.56 -8.10 25.64
CA LEU A 21 -6.78 -7.20 26.51
C LEU A 21 -7.56 -5.95 26.92
N GLY A 22 -8.51 -5.49 26.10
CA GLY A 22 -9.40 -4.40 26.44
C GLY A 22 -10.35 -4.76 27.57
N LEU A 23 -10.98 -5.94 27.50
CA LEU A 23 -11.86 -6.47 28.56
C LEU A 23 -11.09 -6.71 29.86
N CYS A 24 -9.89 -7.30 29.79
CA CYS A 24 -9.03 -7.48 30.98
C CYS A 24 -8.67 -6.14 31.63
N ALA A 25 -8.34 -5.11 30.87
CA ALA A 25 -8.02 -3.79 31.39
C ALA A 25 -9.23 -3.13 32.07
N LEU A 26 -10.44 -3.31 31.50
CA LEU A 26 -11.67 -2.84 32.14
C LEU A 26 -11.95 -3.56 33.47
N ALA A 27 -11.77 -4.88 33.50
CA ALA A 27 -11.91 -5.66 34.72
C ALA A 27 -10.93 -5.24 35.85
N GLN A 28 -9.77 -4.70 35.45
CA GLN A 28 -8.74 -4.14 36.35
C GLN A 28 -8.96 -2.66 36.69
N GLY A 29 -10.10 -2.07 36.30
CA GLY A 29 -10.44 -0.66 36.58
C GLY A 29 -9.69 0.36 35.70
N GLN A 30 -8.97 -0.09 34.65
CA GLN A 30 -8.24 0.78 33.74
C GLN A 30 -9.15 1.22 32.58
N PHE A 31 -10.16 2.01 32.85
CA PHE A 31 -11.22 2.35 31.90
C PHE A 31 -10.74 3.04 30.62
N SER A 32 -9.80 3.98 30.70
CA SER A 32 -9.26 4.68 29.54
C SER A 32 -8.48 3.75 28.61
N LEU A 33 -7.62 2.90 29.17
CA LEU A 33 -6.83 1.93 28.42
C LEU A 33 -7.70 0.81 27.85
N GLY A 34 -8.65 0.31 28.63
CA GLY A 34 -9.61 -0.70 28.21
C GLY A 34 -10.49 -0.20 27.07
N GLY A 35 -11.05 0.99 27.19
CA GLY A 35 -11.86 1.63 26.15
C GLY A 35 -11.09 1.86 24.84
N ALA A 36 -9.84 2.35 24.92
CA ALA A 36 -8.99 2.54 23.74
C ALA A 36 -8.67 1.22 23.01
N ARG A 37 -8.39 0.15 23.76
CA ARG A 37 -8.14 -1.19 23.20
C ARG A 37 -9.38 -1.81 22.58
N LEU A 38 -10.54 -1.70 23.24
CA LEU A 38 -11.82 -2.17 22.68
C LEU A 38 -12.17 -1.43 21.39
N LYS A 39 -12.04 -0.10 21.38
CA LYS A 39 -12.26 0.70 20.17
C LYS A 39 -11.35 0.24 19.02
N ARG A 40 -10.07 0.00 19.30
CA ARG A 40 -9.13 -0.50 18.29
C ARG A 40 -9.52 -1.89 17.77
N GLY A 41 -9.87 -2.82 18.66
CA GLY A 41 -10.34 -4.16 18.28
C GLY A 41 -11.62 -4.12 17.45
N MET A 42 -12.59 -3.30 17.82
CA MET A 42 -13.84 -3.10 17.06
C MET A 42 -13.56 -2.52 15.65
N VAL A 43 -12.71 -1.51 15.55
CA VAL A 43 -12.31 -0.92 14.27
C VAL A 43 -11.63 -1.98 13.39
N SER A 44 -10.76 -2.81 13.95
CA SER A 44 -10.09 -3.90 13.20
C SER A 44 -11.09 -4.94 12.70
N LEU A 45 -12.12 -5.30 13.48
CA LEU A 45 -13.19 -6.20 13.04
C LEU A 45 -14.03 -5.61 11.90
N VAL A 46 -14.40 -4.34 12.00
CA VAL A 46 -15.16 -3.65 10.94
C VAL A 46 -14.33 -3.59 9.65
N ARG A 47 -13.05 -3.27 9.76
CA ARG A 47 -12.13 -3.29 8.62
C ARG A 47 -12.06 -4.67 7.98
N LEU A 48 -11.86 -5.71 8.78
CA LEU A 48 -11.80 -7.09 8.31
C LEU A 48 -13.09 -7.51 7.58
N ALA A 49 -14.25 -7.13 8.13
CA ALA A 49 -15.56 -7.42 7.53
C ALA A 49 -15.77 -6.73 6.16
N LEU A 50 -15.13 -5.59 5.94
CA LEU A 50 -15.16 -4.87 4.66
C LEU A 50 -14.07 -5.34 3.69
N ASP A 51 -12.86 -5.56 4.18
CA ASP A 51 -11.69 -5.90 3.36
C ASP A 51 -11.77 -7.31 2.78
N ALA A 52 -12.26 -8.28 3.54
CA ALA A 52 -12.35 -9.66 3.07
C ALA A 52 -13.29 -9.80 1.86
N PRO A 53 -14.53 -9.27 1.86
CA PRO A 53 -15.39 -9.27 0.67
C PRO A 53 -14.83 -8.46 -0.49
N LEU A 54 -14.22 -7.29 -0.24
CA LEU A 54 -13.66 -6.45 -1.30
C LEU A 54 -12.43 -7.10 -1.95
N SER A 55 -11.52 -7.66 -1.17
CA SER A 55 -10.30 -8.27 -1.70
C SER A 55 -10.58 -9.61 -2.39
N VAL A 56 -11.45 -10.45 -1.86
CA VAL A 56 -11.82 -11.74 -2.45
C VAL A 56 -12.89 -11.55 -3.54
N GLY A 57 -13.95 -10.83 -3.22
CA GLY A 57 -15.06 -10.57 -4.16
C GLY A 57 -14.63 -9.77 -5.38
N GLY A 58 -13.82 -8.72 -5.19
CA GLY A 58 -13.27 -7.92 -6.29
C GLY A 58 -12.40 -8.73 -7.24
N ARG A 59 -11.62 -9.69 -6.73
CA ARG A 59 -10.80 -10.60 -7.55
C ARG A 59 -11.63 -11.61 -8.32
N LEU A 60 -12.62 -12.21 -7.67
CA LEU A 60 -13.54 -13.13 -8.32
C LEU A 60 -14.32 -12.41 -9.42
N LEU A 61 -14.82 -11.21 -9.13
CA LEU A 61 -15.52 -10.37 -10.08
C LEU A 61 -14.63 -10.03 -11.28
N SER A 62 -13.40 -9.55 -11.05
CA SER A 62 -12.42 -9.26 -12.11
C SER A 62 -12.12 -10.51 -12.96
N GLY A 63 -11.98 -11.69 -12.33
CA GLY A 63 -11.75 -12.94 -13.03
C GLY A 63 -12.92 -13.33 -13.93
N VAL A 64 -14.15 -13.20 -13.45
CA VAL A 64 -15.37 -13.45 -14.23
C VAL A 64 -15.49 -12.43 -15.37
N GLN A 65 -15.29 -11.15 -15.10
CA GLN A 65 -15.38 -10.09 -16.09
C GLN A 65 -14.35 -10.22 -17.21
N THR A 66 -13.11 -10.64 -16.86
CA THR A 66 -12.07 -10.92 -17.86
C THR A 66 -12.48 -12.09 -18.75
N LYS A 67 -13.06 -13.16 -18.19
CA LYS A 67 -13.56 -14.32 -18.97
C LYS A 67 -14.74 -13.97 -19.87
N LEU A 68 -15.57 -13.03 -19.45
CA LEU A 68 -16.72 -12.55 -20.24
C LEU A 68 -16.35 -11.46 -21.26
N GLY A 69 -15.06 -11.06 -21.34
CA GLY A 69 -14.60 -10.00 -22.23
C GLY A 69 -15.03 -8.59 -21.81
N LEU A 70 -15.57 -8.42 -20.60
CA LEU A 70 -16.00 -7.14 -20.06
C LEU A 70 -14.81 -6.34 -19.47
N GLU A 71 -13.72 -7.00 -19.21
CA GLU A 71 -12.49 -6.41 -18.69
C GLU A 71 -11.30 -6.84 -19.55
N THR A 72 -10.38 -5.92 -19.83
CA THR A 72 -9.20 -6.22 -20.64
C THR A 72 -8.31 -7.25 -19.96
N PRO A 73 -7.68 -8.17 -20.73
CA PRO A 73 -6.65 -9.03 -20.18
C PRO A 73 -5.50 -8.16 -19.66
N GLY A 74 -4.96 -8.54 -18.51
CA GLY A 74 -3.89 -7.77 -17.92
C GLY A 74 -2.56 -7.98 -18.62
N CYS A 75 -1.73 -6.95 -18.59
CA CYS A 75 -0.38 -6.98 -19.14
C CYS A 75 0.66 -7.13 -18.03
N PRO A 76 1.74 -7.89 -18.24
CA PRO A 76 2.87 -7.95 -17.32
C PRO A 76 3.66 -6.62 -17.34
N LEU A 77 4.54 -6.46 -16.36
CA LEU A 77 5.49 -5.35 -16.32
C LEU A 77 6.51 -5.43 -17.46
N GLY A 78 6.83 -4.29 -18.04
CA GLY A 78 7.94 -4.17 -18.97
C GLY A 78 9.30 -4.23 -18.26
N ALA A 79 10.35 -4.70 -18.96
CA ALA A 79 11.69 -4.86 -18.39
C ALA A 79 12.26 -3.55 -17.79
N ARG A 80 12.03 -2.41 -18.43
CA ARG A 80 12.48 -1.10 -17.95
C ARG A 80 11.81 -0.72 -16.63
N GLN A 81 10.52 -0.97 -16.51
CA GLN A 81 9.76 -0.71 -15.29
C GLN A 81 10.21 -1.60 -14.13
N LEU A 82 10.46 -2.88 -14.43
CA LEU A 82 10.99 -3.81 -13.46
C LEU A 82 12.37 -3.36 -12.94
N LEU A 83 13.25 -2.85 -13.80
CA LEU A 83 14.54 -2.31 -13.37
C LEU A 83 14.37 -1.11 -12.43
N GLU A 84 13.48 -0.17 -12.74
CA GLU A 84 13.22 0.99 -11.88
C GLU A 84 12.63 0.59 -10.53
N LEU A 85 11.67 -0.32 -10.53
CA LEU A 85 11.05 -0.81 -9.29
C LEU A 85 12.03 -1.59 -8.41
N ARG A 86 12.93 -2.37 -9.02
CA ARG A 86 13.96 -3.10 -8.27
C ARG A 86 14.97 -2.19 -7.57
N LYS A 87 15.17 -0.95 -8.02
CA LYS A 87 15.99 0.03 -7.29
C LYS A 87 15.40 0.32 -5.90
N VAL A 88 14.07 0.34 -5.78
CA VAL A 88 13.37 0.62 -4.51
C VAL A 88 13.12 -0.68 -3.74
N PHE A 89 12.39 -1.59 -4.35
CA PHE A 89 11.82 -2.77 -3.68
C PHE A 89 12.76 -4.01 -3.69
N GLY A 90 13.81 -4.00 -4.52
CA GLY A 90 14.63 -5.20 -4.71
C GLY A 90 13.80 -6.37 -5.20
N ASN A 91 13.89 -7.50 -4.50
CA ASN A 91 13.10 -8.71 -4.75
C ASN A 91 11.96 -8.92 -3.74
N SER A 92 11.61 -7.88 -2.95
CA SER A 92 10.56 -8.01 -1.95
C SER A 92 9.13 -8.06 -2.53
N ILE A 93 8.97 -7.71 -3.80
CA ILE A 93 7.68 -7.86 -4.50
C ILE A 93 7.74 -9.09 -5.41
N ASP A 94 6.68 -9.89 -5.39
CA ASP A 94 6.44 -10.95 -6.36
C ASP A 94 5.91 -10.32 -7.66
N TYR A 95 6.83 -9.86 -8.50
CA TYR A 95 6.52 -9.13 -9.74
C TYR A 95 5.80 -9.98 -10.78
N GLU A 96 5.97 -11.30 -10.74
CA GLU A 96 5.32 -12.22 -11.70
C GLU A 96 3.80 -12.26 -11.52
N ARG A 97 3.34 -12.00 -10.31
CA ARG A 97 1.89 -11.92 -10.02
C ARG A 97 1.28 -10.58 -10.34
N VAL A 98 2.11 -9.56 -10.57
CA VAL A 98 1.59 -8.22 -10.82
C VAL A 98 1.04 -8.15 -12.23
N CYS A 99 -0.18 -7.63 -12.33
CA CYS A 99 -0.90 -7.49 -13.57
C CYS A 99 -1.38 -6.05 -13.70
N ILE A 100 -1.15 -5.43 -14.85
CA ILE A 100 -1.63 -4.09 -15.16
C ILE A 100 -2.82 -4.19 -16.11
N LYS A 101 -3.93 -3.60 -15.74
CA LYS A 101 -5.15 -3.57 -16.53
C LYS A 101 -5.55 -2.14 -16.85
N THR A 102 -6.00 -1.90 -18.06
CA THR A 102 -6.62 -0.62 -18.44
C THR A 102 -8.12 -0.71 -18.29
N GLY A 103 -8.72 0.37 -17.85
CA GLY A 103 -10.16 0.48 -17.81
C GLY A 103 -10.74 0.47 -16.41
N ARG A 104 -12.00 0.08 -16.33
CA ARG A 104 -12.79 0.09 -15.11
C ARG A 104 -12.77 -1.30 -14.49
N LEU A 105 -12.85 -1.38 -13.16
CA LEU A 105 -13.19 -2.62 -12.48
C LEU A 105 -14.65 -2.94 -12.77
N GLY A 106 -14.91 -3.50 -13.93
CA GLY A 106 -16.24 -3.86 -14.41
C GLY A 106 -17.25 -2.71 -14.38
N LEU A 107 -18.41 -2.96 -13.76
CA LEU A 107 -19.48 -1.99 -13.62
C LEU A 107 -19.19 -0.87 -12.60
N LEU A 108 -18.16 -1.04 -11.77
CA LEU A 108 -17.75 -0.02 -10.81
C LEU A 108 -16.95 1.05 -11.53
N ALA A 109 -17.52 2.25 -11.63
CA ALA A 109 -16.81 3.43 -12.09
C ALA A 109 -15.74 3.79 -11.04
N LEU A 110 -14.51 3.34 -11.26
CA LEU A 110 -13.39 3.75 -10.43
C LEU A 110 -13.06 5.23 -10.68
N PRO A 111 -12.52 5.91 -9.66
CA PRO A 111 -12.09 7.29 -9.81
C PRO A 111 -11.07 7.42 -10.94
N ARG A 112 -10.95 8.63 -11.51
CA ARG A 112 -10.02 8.98 -12.62
C ARG A 112 -8.54 8.83 -12.26
N ARG A 113 -8.21 8.00 -11.27
CA ARG A 113 -6.85 7.80 -10.74
C ARG A 113 -6.51 6.32 -10.76
N PRO A 114 -5.23 5.98 -10.89
CA PRO A 114 -4.76 4.62 -10.73
C PRO A 114 -5.22 4.01 -9.40
N PHE A 115 -5.56 2.74 -9.42
CA PHE A 115 -6.05 2.02 -8.26
C PHE A 115 -5.42 0.63 -8.21
N VAL A 116 -5.03 0.21 -7.02
CA VAL A 116 -4.47 -1.12 -6.77
C VAL A 116 -5.48 -2.00 -6.04
N LEU A 117 -5.73 -3.18 -6.58
CA LEU A 117 -6.49 -4.23 -5.92
C LEU A 117 -5.65 -5.51 -5.85
N GLY A 118 -5.06 -5.75 -4.71
CA GLY A 118 -4.14 -6.86 -4.50
C GLY A 118 -2.89 -6.77 -5.35
N TYR A 119 -2.75 -7.64 -6.36
CA TYR A 119 -1.65 -7.63 -7.32
C TYR A 119 -2.00 -6.94 -8.65
N THR A 120 -3.20 -6.42 -8.78
CA THR A 120 -3.66 -5.79 -10.03
C THR A 120 -3.66 -4.29 -9.89
N LEU A 121 -2.93 -3.63 -10.78
CA LEU A 121 -2.93 -2.19 -10.94
C LEU A 121 -3.91 -1.82 -12.07
N TYR A 122 -4.96 -1.09 -11.73
CA TYR A 122 -5.91 -0.54 -12.69
C TYR A 122 -5.49 0.86 -13.10
N VAL A 123 -5.36 1.08 -14.40
CA VAL A 123 -4.99 2.34 -15.00
C VAL A 123 -6.21 2.94 -15.71
N PRO A 124 -6.52 4.22 -15.53
CA PRO A 124 -7.64 4.85 -16.22
C PRO A 124 -7.60 4.66 -17.74
N SER A 125 -8.77 4.51 -18.36
CA SER A 125 -8.88 4.42 -19.82
C SER A 125 -8.36 5.73 -20.46
N GLY A 126 -7.49 5.60 -21.46
CA GLY A 126 -6.85 6.74 -22.13
C GLY A 126 -5.43 7.04 -21.66
N GLU A 127 -4.99 6.47 -20.54
CA GLU A 127 -3.57 6.50 -20.22
C GLU A 127 -2.82 5.38 -20.99
N PRO A 128 -1.63 5.66 -21.54
CA PRO A 128 -0.87 4.65 -22.25
C PRO A 128 -0.49 3.51 -21.31
N LEU A 129 -0.73 2.29 -21.76
CA LEU A 129 -0.26 1.10 -21.01
C LEU A 129 1.26 1.08 -21.02
N PRO A 130 1.85 0.77 -19.86
CA PRO A 130 3.30 0.66 -19.73
C PRO A 130 3.96 -0.37 -20.66
N SER A 131 3.20 -1.37 -21.10
CA SER A 131 3.70 -2.51 -21.91
C SER A 131 3.52 -2.38 -23.42
N THR A 132 2.77 -1.40 -23.91
CA THR A 132 2.39 -1.32 -25.35
C THR A 132 3.24 -0.36 -26.19
N GLY A 133 4.44 0.01 -25.71
CA GLY A 133 5.33 0.93 -26.44
C GLY A 133 4.90 2.40 -26.38
N GLY A 134 3.81 2.71 -25.64
CA GLY A 134 3.42 4.08 -25.33
C GLY A 134 4.37 4.76 -24.34
N VAL A 135 4.14 6.03 -24.07
CA VAL A 135 4.91 6.82 -23.11
C VAL A 135 4.94 6.05 -21.77
N PRO A 136 6.10 5.66 -21.27
CA PRO A 136 6.18 4.93 -20.02
C PRO A 136 5.61 5.77 -18.89
N TRP A 137 4.85 5.13 -18.02
CA TRP A 137 4.37 5.77 -16.79
C TRP A 137 5.53 6.43 -16.07
N PRO A 138 5.34 7.64 -15.56
CA PRO A 138 6.37 8.30 -14.78
C PRO A 138 6.80 7.37 -13.64
N PRO A 139 8.11 7.10 -13.47
CA PRO A 139 8.58 6.12 -12.49
C PRO A 139 8.10 6.36 -11.06
N HIS A 140 7.85 7.63 -10.69
CA HIS A 140 7.34 7.98 -9.36
C HIS A 140 5.90 7.51 -9.12
N LEU A 141 5.06 7.49 -10.15
CA LEU A 141 3.70 6.94 -10.05
C LEU A 141 3.75 5.42 -9.92
N LEU A 142 4.70 4.78 -10.61
CA LEU A 142 4.94 3.35 -10.41
C LEU A 142 5.39 3.05 -8.98
N VAL A 143 6.35 3.78 -8.44
CA VAL A 143 6.81 3.58 -7.05
C VAL A 143 5.65 3.76 -6.08
N ARG A 144 4.82 4.77 -6.27
CA ARG A 144 3.62 5.00 -5.47
C ARG A 144 2.68 3.80 -5.46
N GLU A 145 2.27 3.32 -6.63
CA GLU A 145 1.30 2.22 -6.72
C GLU A 145 1.92 0.87 -6.31
N PHE A 146 3.22 0.69 -6.58
CA PHE A 146 3.94 -0.51 -6.16
C PHE A 146 4.21 -0.56 -4.65
N THR A 147 4.33 0.58 -3.99
CA THR A 147 4.32 0.62 -2.51
C THR A 147 3.03 0.02 -1.96
N ARG A 148 1.90 0.30 -2.59
CA ARG A 148 0.61 -0.27 -2.23
C ARG A 148 0.52 -1.78 -2.50
N ILE A 149 1.08 -2.26 -3.61
CA ILE A 149 1.19 -3.70 -3.88
C ILE A 149 2.06 -4.38 -2.82
N TRP A 150 3.17 -3.76 -2.45
CA TRP A 150 4.07 -4.24 -1.41
C TRP A 150 3.36 -4.29 -0.04
N GLN A 151 2.64 -3.25 0.34
CA GLN A 151 1.84 -3.20 1.56
C GLN A 151 0.79 -4.33 1.57
N TYR A 152 0.09 -4.54 0.47
CA TYR A 152 -0.86 -5.64 0.36
C TYR A 152 -0.18 -7.01 0.47
N GLN A 153 0.99 -7.17 -0.13
CA GLN A 153 1.72 -8.43 -0.15
C GLN A 153 2.22 -8.82 1.25
N HIS A 154 2.71 -7.87 2.03
CA HIS A 154 3.35 -8.07 3.33
C HIS A 154 2.47 -7.73 4.54
N GLY A 155 1.59 -6.75 4.43
CA GLY A 155 0.67 -6.30 5.46
C GLY A 155 -0.71 -6.94 5.40
N GLY A 156 -1.13 -7.37 4.22
CA GLY A 156 -2.43 -8.00 4.01
C GLY A 156 -3.52 -7.03 3.61
N THR A 157 -4.72 -7.20 4.18
CA THR A 157 -5.95 -6.53 3.71
C THR A 157 -6.19 -5.14 4.30
N ASP A 158 -5.50 -4.74 5.36
CA ASP A 158 -5.67 -3.42 6.02
C ASP A 158 -5.53 -2.25 5.04
N TYR A 159 -4.70 -2.44 4.02
CA TYR A 159 -4.51 -1.50 2.94
C TYR A 159 -5.82 -1.15 2.18
N THR A 160 -6.71 -2.11 1.93
CA THR A 160 -7.89 -1.89 1.09
C THR A 160 -8.87 -0.91 1.73
N CYS A 161 -9.17 -1.08 3.02
CA CYS A 161 -10.03 -0.15 3.77
C CYS A 161 -9.42 1.24 3.92
N GLN A 162 -8.12 1.32 4.15
CA GLN A 162 -7.44 2.60 4.31
C GLN A 162 -7.39 3.37 3.00
N THR A 163 -7.25 2.69 1.86
CA THR A 163 -7.26 3.34 0.54
C THR A 163 -8.65 3.86 0.19
N LEU A 164 -9.70 3.10 0.46
CA LEU A 164 -11.09 3.54 0.28
C LEU A 164 -11.42 4.68 1.25
N GLY A 165 -11.00 4.56 2.52
CA GLY A 165 -11.16 5.62 3.52
C GLY A 165 -10.36 6.88 3.19
N ALA A 166 -9.12 6.75 2.74
CA ALA A 166 -8.28 7.89 2.34
C ALA A 166 -8.83 8.63 1.11
N CYS A 167 -9.55 7.94 0.21
CA CYS A 167 -10.28 8.61 -0.85
C CYS A 167 -11.42 9.52 -0.33
N TRP A 168 -11.94 9.22 0.85
CA TRP A 168 -13.11 9.91 1.43
C TRP A 168 -12.76 10.86 2.57
N PHE A 169 -11.65 10.62 3.28
CA PHE A 169 -11.24 11.35 4.47
C PHE A 169 -9.77 11.80 4.39
N ALA A 170 -9.29 12.22 3.20
CA ALA A 170 -7.90 12.59 2.97
C ALA A 170 -7.45 13.75 3.88
N GLU A 171 -7.18 13.45 5.14
CA GLU A 171 -6.23 14.24 5.93
C GLU A 171 -4.85 14.16 5.26
N LYS A 172 -4.16 15.29 5.25
CA LYS A 172 -2.82 15.38 4.66
C LYS A 172 -1.91 14.37 5.38
N ALA A 173 -1.68 13.21 4.77
CA ALA A 173 -0.72 12.24 5.27
C ALA A 173 0.69 12.85 5.17
N ASP A 174 1.06 13.67 6.14
CA ASP A 174 2.35 14.33 6.19
C ASP A 174 3.38 13.43 6.88
N TRP A 175 4.16 12.72 6.05
CA TRP A 175 5.25 11.87 6.54
C TRP A 175 6.36 12.68 7.22
N ARG A 176 6.54 13.97 6.83
CA ARG A 176 7.55 14.86 7.42
C ARG A 176 7.25 15.13 8.88
N GLN A 177 6.00 15.40 9.19
CA GLN A 177 5.57 15.58 10.57
C GLN A 177 5.78 14.30 11.38
N ALA A 178 5.40 13.14 10.83
CA ALA A 178 5.58 11.87 11.52
C ALA A 178 7.05 11.56 11.83
N LEU A 179 7.98 11.85 10.91
CA LEU A 179 9.42 11.69 11.15
C LEU A 179 9.95 12.69 12.18
N ARG A 180 9.47 13.94 12.19
CA ARG A 180 9.81 14.92 13.23
C ARG A 180 9.33 14.50 14.62
N GLU A 181 8.22 13.77 14.70
CA GLU A 181 7.70 13.16 15.93
C GLU A 181 8.49 11.90 16.33
N GLY A 182 9.53 11.54 15.58
CA GLY A 182 10.39 10.38 15.86
C GLY A 182 9.82 9.05 15.40
N ARG A 183 8.76 9.03 14.59
CA ARG A 183 8.19 7.79 14.08
C ARG A 183 9.14 7.12 13.10
N SER A 184 9.30 5.82 13.25
CA SER A 184 10.05 4.96 12.32
C SER A 184 9.18 4.53 11.13
N TRP A 185 9.80 3.96 10.09
CA TRP A 185 9.13 3.44 8.90
C TRP A 185 7.87 2.60 9.21
N LYS A 186 7.96 1.66 10.14
CA LYS A 186 6.86 0.76 10.55
C LYS A 186 5.72 1.46 11.31
N GLU A 187 5.96 2.68 11.79
CA GLU A 187 4.99 3.49 12.54
C GLU A 187 4.32 4.55 11.67
N LEU A 188 4.80 4.71 10.43
CA LEU A 188 4.12 5.50 9.42
C LEU A 188 2.82 4.80 9.02
N ASP A 189 1.76 5.59 8.82
CA ASP A 189 0.55 5.04 8.22
C ASP A 189 0.76 4.67 6.74
N PRO A 190 -0.11 3.86 6.13
CA PRO A 190 0.09 3.39 4.77
C PRO A 190 0.25 4.50 3.74
N GLU A 191 -0.49 5.60 3.85
CA GLU A 191 -0.38 6.71 2.89
C GLU A 191 0.88 7.54 3.14
N GLN A 192 1.32 7.69 4.40
CA GLN A 192 2.61 8.30 4.73
C GLN A 192 3.77 7.50 4.15
N GLN A 193 3.75 6.17 4.25
CA GLN A 193 4.76 5.30 3.62
C GLN A 193 4.79 5.47 2.10
N VAL A 194 3.63 5.50 1.46
CA VAL A 194 3.49 5.71 0.01
C VAL A 194 4.09 7.04 -0.41
N ARG A 195 3.73 8.13 0.27
CA ARG A 195 4.22 9.48 -0.04
C ARG A 195 5.70 9.63 0.24
N PHE A 196 6.19 9.07 1.33
CA PHE A 196 7.61 9.09 1.67
C PHE A 196 8.48 8.47 0.55
N LEU A 197 8.13 7.27 0.08
CA LEU A 197 8.86 6.63 -1.02
C LEU A 197 8.67 7.33 -2.35
N GLN A 198 7.48 7.85 -2.63
CA GLN A 198 7.22 8.65 -3.83
C GLN A 198 8.07 9.92 -3.85
N ASP A 199 8.11 10.68 -2.74
CA ASP A 199 8.90 11.90 -2.62
C ASP A 199 10.40 11.59 -2.69
N ALA A 200 10.87 10.54 -2.00
CA ALA A 200 12.24 10.09 -2.07
C ALA A 200 12.66 9.73 -3.51
N TYR A 201 11.76 9.11 -4.28
CA TYR A 201 12.05 8.76 -5.67
C TYR A 201 11.98 9.96 -6.62
N THR A 202 11.06 10.90 -6.40
CA THR A 202 10.78 12.03 -7.30
C THR A 202 11.71 13.20 -7.07
N ARG A 203 11.83 13.59 -5.81
CA ARG A 203 12.45 14.86 -5.40
C ARG A 203 13.91 14.70 -4.99
N SER A 204 14.37 13.46 -4.76
CA SER A 204 15.76 13.23 -4.36
C SER A 204 16.63 12.71 -5.49
N SER A 205 17.92 12.91 -5.34
CA SER A 205 18.91 12.31 -6.20
C SER A 205 19.30 10.89 -5.76
N TYR A 206 18.83 10.42 -4.61
CA TYR A 206 19.27 9.18 -3.96
C TYR A 206 19.30 7.96 -4.89
N PHE A 207 18.25 7.77 -5.71
CA PHE A 207 18.17 6.65 -6.65
C PHE A 207 18.93 6.84 -7.97
N ARG A 208 19.61 7.99 -8.14
CA ARG A 208 20.35 8.29 -9.36
C ARG A 208 21.79 7.76 -9.35
N GLY A 209 22.35 7.48 -8.17
CA GLY A 209 23.69 6.92 -8.04
C GLY A 209 24.23 6.93 -6.61
N PRO A 210 25.41 6.33 -6.40
CA PRO A 210 26.04 6.28 -5.08
C PRO A 210 26.43 7.68 -4.58
N GLY A 211 26.34 7.88 -3.26
CA GLY A 211 26.69 9.16 -2.61
C GLY A 211 25.60 10.24 -2.70
N HIS A 212 24.49 9.97 -3.38
CA HIS A 212 23.38 10.90 -3.45
C HIS A 212 22.51 10.83 -2.18
N ARG A 213 21.88 11.95 -1.85
CA ARG A 213 21.11 12.11 -0.60
C ARG A 213 19.64 12.35 -0.87
N PHE A 214 18.83 12.06 0.13
CA PHE A 214 17.45 12.47 0.19
C PHE A 214 17.32 13.71 1.08
N ILE A 215 17.45 14.87 0.45
CA ILE A 215 17.22 16.17 1.10
C ILE A 215 15.82 16.62 0.71
N ASP A 216 14.99 16.95 1.68
CA ASP A 216 13.66 17.48 1.45
C ASP A 216 13.75 18.95 0.98
N ASP A 217 13.25 19.22 -0.22
CA ASP A 217 13.33 20.53 -0.86
C ASP A 217 12.62 21.64 -0.05
N ASP A 218 11.54 21.27 0.67
CA ASP A 218 10.71 22.22 1.41
C ASP A 218 11.35 22.64 2.74
N SER A 219 12.03 21.71 3.42
CA SER A 219 12.60 21.95 4.75
C SER A 219 14.13 22.01 4.77
N GLY A 220 14.80 21.58 3.71
CA GLY A 220 16.25 21.40 3.66
C GLY A 220 16.80 20.28 4.55
N MET A 221 15.92 19.48 5.18
CA MET A 221 16.34 18.39 6.07
C MET A 221 16.83 17.18 5.28
N ASP A 222 17.92 16.59 5.76
CA ASP A 222 18.47 15.35 5.20
C ASP A 222 17.78 14.14 5.84
N HIS A 223 17.01 13.41 5.04
CA HIS A 223 16.27 12.20 5.41
C HIS A 223 16.94 10.91 4.88
N THR A 224 18.20 10.97 4.46
CA THR A 224 18.92 9.83 3.87
C THR A 224 18.96 8.63 4.81
N ALA A 225 19.30 8.84 6.09
CA ALA A 225 19.37 7.77 7.07
C ALA A 225 18.02 7.08 7.30
N GLN A 226 16.93 7.85 7.36
CA GLN A 226 15.57 7.33 7.49
C GLN A 226 15.16 6.54 6.24
N LEU A 227 15.49 7.03 5.04
CA LEU A 227 15.24 6.32 3.79
C LEU A 227 16.00 5.00 3.72
N GLU A 228 17.28 4.98 4.07
CA GLU A 228 18.07 3.76 4.09
C GLU A 228 17.52 2.72 5.07
N ALA A 229 17.11 3.17 6.27
CA ALA A 229 16.48 2.31 7.25
C ALA A 229 15.14 1.74 6.73
N ALA A 230 14.33 2.58 6.08
CA ALA A 230 13.07 2.17 5.45
C ALA A 230 13.30 1.17 4.32
N LEU A 231 14.26 1.43 3.41
CA LEU A 231 14.56 0.54 2.30
C LEU A 231 15.10 -0.82 2.76
N ARG A 232 15.91 -0.86 3.84
CA ARG A 232 16.35 -2.13 4.43
C ARG A 232 15.17 -2.96 4.91
N GLN A 233 14.25 -2.37 5.68
CA GLN A 233 13.05 -3.06 6.17
C GLN A 233 12.14 -3.50 5.03
N LEU A 234 11.86 -2.60 4.10
CA LEU A 234 11.03 -2.84 2.93
C LEU A 234 11.54 -4.01 2.08
N ARG A 235 12.85 -4.07 1.81
CA ARG A 235 13.48 -5.14 1.02
C ARG A 235 13.46 -6.49 1.73
N MET A 236 13.37 -6.49 3.07
CA MET A 236 13.14 -7.69 3.88
C MET A 236 11.65 -8.05 4.03
N GLY A 237 10.74 -7.30 3.45
CA GLY A 237 9.29 -7.48 3.62
C GLY A 237 8.78 -7.09 5.01
N LEU A 238 9.50 -6.23 5.72
CA LEU A 238 9.18 -5.81 7.09
C LEU A 238 8.63 -4.38 7.12
N GLY A 239 7.78 -4.11 8.12
CA GLY A 239 7.24 -2.77 8.36
C GLY A 239 6.06 -2.41 7.46
N ALA A 240 5.45 -3.38 6.79
CA ALA A 240 4.14 -3.19 6.18
C ALA A 240 3.08 -3.00 7.26
N PRO A 241 2.11 -2.07 7.07
CA PRO A 241 1.07 -1.75 8.05
C PRO A 241 0.12 -2.90 8.32
#